data_be08b9335b0beac9a428f732e4c14c3e
#
_entry.id   be08b9335b0beac9a428f732e4c14c3e
#
_cell.length_a   1.000
_cell.length_b   1.000
_cell.length_c   1.000
_cell.angle_alpha   90.00
_cell.angle_beta   90.00
_cell.angle_gamma   90.00
#
_symmetry.space_group_name_H-M   'P 1'
#
loop_
_entity.id
_entity.type
_entity.pdbx_description
1 polymer ?
#
loop_
_entity_poly.entity_id
_entity_poly.type
_entity_poly.pdbx_seq_one_letter_code
_entity_poly.pdbx_strand_id
1 'polypeptide(L)'
;RGGKEQPIHTASLSTLASAITCTTGIEWLGQVEQAKYQQLAKAAQLNRTGGDCYLFALVAMGQIHVGLDGSLNPYDIQALIPIIRGAGGVITTWDGGNPSLGGHVVASANEALHEQALEKLR
;
A
#
# COMPACT_ATOMS: atom_id res chain seq x y z
N ARG A 1 -23.80 4.10 12.86
CA ARG A 1 -23.75 3.51 11.57
C ARG A 1 -25.09 3.26 10.92
N GLY A 2 -26.13 3.80 11.42
CA GLY A 2 -27.43 3.72 10.80
C GLY A 2 -27.99 2.32 10.62
N GLY A 3 -27.48 1.36 11.34
CA GLY A 3 -27.96 0.01 11.28
C GLY A 3 -27.60 -0.77 10.04
N LYS A 4 -26.84 -0.14 9.13
CA LYS A 4 -26.41 -0.81 7.91
C LYS A 4 -24.90 -0.87 7.83
N GLU A 5 -24.39 -2.03 7.52
CA GLU A 5 -22.97 -2.21 7.30
C GLU A 5 -22.69 -2.25 5.82
N GLN A 6 -21.72 -1.45 5.40
CA GLN A 6 -21.26 -1.48 4.03
C GLN A 6 -20.00 -2.31 3.95
N PRO A 7 -19.89 -3.23 3.00
CA PRO A 7 -18.64 -3.94 2.82
C PRO A 7 -17.53 -2.95 2.49
N ILE A 8 -16.33 -3.24 3.01
CA ILE A 8 -15.16 -2.45 2.68
C ILE A 8 -14.62 -2.93 1.34
N HIS A 9 -14.39 -2.00 0.42
CA HIS A 9 -13.84 -2.32 -0.89
C HIS A 9 -12.69 -1.40 -1.23
N THR A 10 -11.66 -1.96 -1.85
CA THR A 10 -10.61 -1.17 -2.47
C THR A 10 -11.16 -0.43 -3.68
N ALA A 11 -10.40 0.58 -4.12
CA ALA A 11 -10.77 1.35 -5.30
C ALA A 11 -10.62 0.48 -6.57
N SER A 12 -11.37 0.84 -7.61
CA SER A 12 -11.34 0.10 -8.87
C SER A 12 -10.30 0.62 -9.85
N LEU A 13 -9.59 1.68 -9.50
CA LEU A 13 -8.56 2.28 -10.34
C LEU A 13 -7.44 1.29 -10.59
N SER A 14 -6.99 1.15 -11.84
CA SER A 14 -5.95 0.17 -12.17
C SER A 14 -4.75 0.77 -12.90
N THR A 15 -4.63 2.10 -12.93
CA THR A 15 -3.51 2.78 -13.61
C THR A 15 -2.73 3.60 -12.59
N LEU A 16 -1.44 3.32 -12.48
CA LEU A 16 -0.59 3.99 -11.51
C LEU A 16 -0.52 5.51 -11.75
N ALA A 17 -0.55 5.93 -13.01
CA ALA A 17 -0.48 7.36 -13.35
C ALA A 17 -1.64 8.16 -12.77
N SER A 18 -2.76 7.51 -12.45
CA SER A 18 -3.92 8.17 -11.85
C SER A 18 -4.07 7.85 -10.36
N ALA A 19 -3.11 7.15 -9.78
CA ALA A 19 -3.23 6.64 -8.42
C ALA A 19 -2.72 7.63 -7.38
N ILE A 20 -3.28 7.51 -6.18
CA ILE A 20 -2.77 8.19 -4.99
C ILE A 20 -1.97 7.18 -4.18
N THR A 21 -0.71 7.51 -3.90
CA THR A 21 0.13 6.68 -3.06
C THR A 21 0.29 7.33 -1.68
N CYS A 22 0.60 6.51 -0.69
CA CYS A 22 0.82 7.00 0.66
C CYS A 22 1.91 6.18 1.36
N THR A 23 2.77 6.88 2.10
CA THR A 23 3.75 6.25 2.97
C THR A 23 3.83 7.05 4.26
N THR A 24 4.32 6.42 5.33
CA THR A 24 4.49 7.12 6.60
C THR A 24 5.52 8.24 6.47
N GLY A 25 6.64 7.96 5.79
CA GLY A 25 7.68 8.96 5.57
C GLY A 25 8.89 8.28 4.98
N ILE A 26 9.61 9.01 4.15
CA ILE A 26 10.76 8.44 3.45
C ILE A 26 12.03 8.47 4.30
N GLU A 27 12.05 9.26 5.34
CA GLU A 27 13.23 9.38 6.22
C GLU A 27 13.54 8.08 6.95
N TRP A 28 12.58 7.17 7.04
CA TRP A 28 12.78 5.87 7.66
C TRP A 28 13.36 4.82 6.73
N LEU A 29 13.48 5.17 5.44
CA LEU A 29 13.97 4.24 4.43
C LEU A 29 15.46 4.46 4.19
N GLY A 30 16.19 3.39 3.85
CA GLY A 30 17.55 3.51 3.40
C GLY A 30 17.64 4.20 2.05
N GLN A 31 18.86 4.53 1.62
CA GLN A 31 19.05 5.25 0.36
C GLN A 31 18.49 4.50 -0.85
N VAL A 32 18.72 3.17 -0.89
CA VAL A 32 18.23 2.35 -2.00
C VAL A 32 16.69 2.35 -2.02
N GLU A 33 16.10 2.18 -0.84
CA GLU A 33 14.65 2.15 -0.73
C GLU A 33 14.02 3.49 -1.05
N GLN A 34 14.66 4.59 -0.66
CA GLN A 34 14.17 5.92 -1.00
C GLN A 34 14.16 6.13 -2.51
N ALA A 35 15.22 5.67 -3.20
CA ALA A 35 15.28 5.78 -4.65
C ALA A 35 14.17 4.97 -5.31
N LYS A 36 13.92 3.77 -4.81
CA LYS A 36 12.82 2.93 -5.32
C LYS A 36 11.47 3.59 -5.11
N TYR A 37 11.25 4.11 -3.90
CA TYR A 37 10.00 4.80 -3.61
C TYR A 37 9.80 5.98 -4.55
N GLN A 38 10.86 6.73 -4.84
CA GLN A 38 10.75 7.89 -5.71
C GLN A 38 10.39 7.52 -7.14
N GLN A 39 10.81 6.36 -7.62
CA GLN A 39 10.37 5.87 -8.93
C GLN A 39 8.87 5.64 -8.93
N LEU A 40 8.34 5.05 -7.86
CA LEU A 40 6.91 4.84 -7.72
C LEU A 40 6.19 6.19 -7.63
N ALA A 41 6.72 7.10 -6.81
CA ALA A 41 6.11 8.40 -6.58
C ALA A 41 5.99 9.21 -7.86
N LYS A 42 7.02 9.15 -8.71
CA LYS A 42 6.99 9.87 -9.99
C LYS A 42 5.93 9.34 -10.94
N ALA A 43 5.65 8.04 -10.85
CA ALA A 43 4.68 7.40 -11.73
C ALA A 43 3.24 7.63 -11.28
N ALA A 44 3.03 8.01 -10.01
CA ALA A 44 1.70 8.20 -9.46
C ALA A 44 1.22 9.63 -9.67
N GLN A 45 -0.09 9.82 -9.58
CA GLN A 45 -0.68 11.15 -9.72
C GLN A 45 -0.40 12.02 -8.50
N LEU A 46 -0.50 11.44 -7.31
CA LEU A 46 -0.37 12.18 -6.05
C LEU A 46 0.27 11.30 -5.01
N ASN A 47 1.15 11.90 -4.22
CA ASN A 47 1.80 11.19 -3.11
C ASN A 47 1.49 11.89 -1.80
N ARG A 48 1.15 11.09 -0.79
CA ARG A 48 0.85 11.59 0.55
C ARG A 48 1.78 10.92 1.53
N THR A 49 2.03 11.60 2.65
CA THR A 49 2.86 11.05 3.73
C THR A 49 2.10 11.14 5.04
N GLY A 50 2.47 10.27 5.98
CA GLY A 50 1.85 10.21 7.28
C GLY A 50 0.86 9.06 7.40
N GLY A 51 0.27 8.91 8.58
CA GLY A 51 -0.80 7.95 8.78
C GLY A 51 -0.39 6.62 9.38
N ASP A 52 0.88 6.33 9.49
CA ASP A 52 1.37 5.07 10.07
C ASP A 52 0.62 3.86 9.51
N CYS A 53 0.25 2.89 10.35
CA CYS A 53 -0.48 1.71 9.89
C CYS A 53 -1.85 2.04 9.31
N TYR A 54 -2.37 3.22 9.62
CA TYR A 54 -3.68 3.62 9.14
C TYR A 54 -3.71 3.76 7.60
N LEU A 55 -2.56 4.02 6.99
CA LEU A 55 -2.50 4.13 5.53
C LEU A 55 -2.95 2.84 4.83
N PHE A 56 -2.66 1.68 5.43
CA PHE A 56 -3.10 0.41 4.85
C PHE A 56 -4.61 0.24 4.97
N ALA A 57 -5.19 0.72 6.06
CA ALA A 57 -6.64 0.73 6.21
C ALA A 57 -7.29 1.62 5.15
N LEU A 58 -6.65 2.73 4.81
CA LEU A 58 -7.15 3.63 3.77
C LEU A 58 -7.16 2.97 2.40
N VAL A 59 -6.18 2.09 2.12
CA VAL A 59 -6.19 1.30 0.88
C VAL A 59 -7.41 0.37 0.88
N ALA A 60 -7.64 -0.32 1.99
CA ALA A 60 -8.76 -1.25 2.10
C ALA A 60 -10.10 -0.54 1.94
N MET A 61 -10.20 0.71 2.40
CA MET A 61 -11.43 1.48 2.31
C MET A 61 -11.59 2.22 0.98
N GLY A 62 -10.64 2.09 0.06
CA GLY A 62 -10.72 2.74 -1.23
C GLY A 62 -10.37 4.22 -1.23
N GLN A 63 -9.79 4.73 -0.15
CA GLN A 63 -9.45 6.15 -0.03
C GLN A 63 -8.12 6.50 -0.70
N ILE A 64 -7.19 5.55 -0.72
CA ILE A 64 -5.95 5.67 -1.47
C ILE A 64 -5.74 4.39 -2.26
N HIS A 65 -4.83 4.40 -3.21
CA HIS A 65 -4.69 3.31 -4.17
C HIS A 65 -3.50 2.41 -3.89
N VAL A 66 -2.40 2.97 -3.42
CA VAL A 66 -1.20 2.22 -3.07
C VAL A 66 -0.66 2.76 -1.76
N GLY A 67 -0.51 1.89 -0.78
CA GLY A 67 0.10 2.24 0.50
C GLY A 67 1.35 1.41 0.69
N LEU A 68 2.43 2.05 1.14
CA LEU A 68 3.67 1.33 1.36
C LEU A 68 4.44 1.91 2.52
N ASP A 69 5.21 1.05 3.17
CA ASP A 69 6.03 1.45 4.30
C ASP A 69 7.22 0.51 4.40
N GLY A 70 8.24 0.94 5.12
CA GLY A 70 9.45 0.15 5.27
C GLY A 70 9.67 -0.30 6.69
N SER A 71 10.42 -1.39 6.83
CA SER A 71 10.92 -1.88 8.13
C SER A 71 9.81 -2.13 9.16
N LEU A 72 8.68 -2.64 8.71
CA LEU A 72 7.58 -2.97 9.60
C LEU A 72 7.88 -4.25 10.38
N ASN A 73 7.36 -4.30 11.61
CA ASN A 73 7.41 -5.53 12.42
C ASN A 73 6.21 -6.41 12.06
N PRO A 74 6.32 -7.74 12.30
CA PRO A 74 5.19 -8.62 11.99
C PRO A 74 3.88 -8.20 12.64
N TYR A 75 3.93 -7.73 13.89
CA TYR A 75 2.70 -7.35 14.59
C TYR A 75 2.08 -6.08 14.02
N ASP A 76 2.85 -5.28 13.27
CA ASP A 76 2.32 -4.06 12.63
C ASP A 76 1.41 -4.40 11.45
N ILE A 77 1.66 -5.53 10.80
CA ILE A 77 1.05 -5.81 9.50
C ILE A 77 0.10 -7.00 9.50
N GLN A 78 0.30 -7.96 10.42
CA GLN A 78 -0.45 -9.22 10.36
C GLN A 78 -1.95 -9.03 10.45
N ALA A 79 -2.41 -8.09 11.26
CA ALA A 79 -3.84 -7.81 11.39
C ALA A 79 -4.42 -7.14 10.14
N LEU A 80 -3.59 -6.46 9.37
CA LEU A 80 -4.03 -5.72 8.19
C LEU A 80 -4.12 -6.57 6.93
N ILE A 81 -3.33 -7.66 6.88
CA ILE A 81 -3.30 -8.52 5.70
C ILE A 81 -4.70 -9.04 5.34
N PRO A 82 -5.44 -9.68 6.28
CA PRO A 82 -6.78 -10.17 5.92
C PRO A 82 -7.77 -9.05 5.61
N ILE A 83 -7.59 -7.89 6.22
CA ILE A 83 -8.47 -6.75 5.96
C ILE A 83 -8.32 -6.29 4.51
N ILE A 84 -7.07 -6.14 4.05
CA ILE A 84 -6.80 -5.70 2.69
C ILE A 84 -7.25 -6.76 1.68
N ARG A 85 -6.93 -8.02 1.92
CA ARG A 85 -7.32 -9.10 1.03
C ARG A 85 -8.84 -9.26 0.98
N GLY A 86 -9.49 -9.15 2.12
CA GLY A 86 -10.94 -9.24 2.19
C GLY A 86 -11.65 -8.12 1.46
N ALA A 87 -11.00 -6.96 1.34
CA ALA A 87 -11.54 -5.82 0.62
C ALA A 87 -11.26 -5.88 -0.89
N GLY A 88 -10.53 -6.88 -1.36
CA GLY A 88 -10.19 -7.02 -2.76
C GLY A 88 -8.81 -6.51 -3.14
N GLY A 89 -8.03 -6.07 -2.17
CA GLY A 89 -6.69 -5.57 -2.41
C GLY A 89 -5.63 -6.65 -2.42
N VAL A 90 -4.41 -6.24 -2.74
CA VAL A 90 -3.24 -7.11 -2.78
C VAL A 90 -2.18 -6.52 -1.86
N ILE A 91 -1.53 -7.36 -1.07
CA ILE A 91 -0.48 -6.92 -0.16
C ILE A 91 0.67 -7.92 -0.20
N THR A 92 1.89 -7.39 -0.41
CA THR A 92 3.12 -8.21 -0.46
C THR A 92 4.27 -7.38 0.09
N THR A 93 5.43 -8.00 0.21
CA THR A 93 6.66 -7.22 0.37
C THR A 93 6.96 -6.48 -0.93
N TRP A 94 7.94 -5.56 -0.89
CA TRP A 94 8.30 -4.78 -2.09
C TRP A 94 8.85 -5.66 -3.22
N ASP A 95 9.33 -6.86 -2.91
CA ASP A 95 9.80 -7.80 -3.93
C ASP A 95 8.76 -8.87 -4.28
N GLY A 96 7.53 -8.68 -3.82
CA GLY A 96 6.42 -9.56 -4.18
C GLY A 96 6.23 -10.76 -3.27
N GLY A 97 6.95 -10.82 -2.15
CA GLY A 97 6.90 -11.97 -1.24
C GLY A 97 5.79 -11.86 -0.19
N ASN A 98 5.85 -12.78 0.77
CA ASN A 98 4.88 -12.85 1.85
C ASN A 98 5.13 -11.74 2.87
N PRO A 99 4.15 -10.89 3.15
CA PRO A 99 4.33 -9.75 4.05
C PRO A 99 4.14 -10.08 5.53
N SER A 100 3.81 -11.32 5.88
CA SER A 100 3.41 -11.64 7.26
C SER A 100 4.53 -11.45 8.28
N LEU A 101 5.79 -11.45 7.85
CA LEU A 101 6.92 -11.21 8.73
C LEU A 101 7.34 -9.74 8.76
N GLY A 102 6.60 -8.89 8.11
CA GLY A 102 6.91 -7.46 8.07
C GLY A 102 7.93 -7.13 7.00
N GLY A 103 8.79 -6.15 7.28
CA GLY A 103 9.79 -5.65 6.35
C GLY A 103 9.23 -4.51 5.52
N HIS A 104 9.66 -4.42 4.27
CA HIS A 104 9.15 -3.40 3.34
C HIS A 104 7.90 -3.95 2.68
N VAL A 105 6.75 -3.34 2.96
CA VAL A 105 5.45 -3.87 2.56
C VAL A 105 4.73 -2.86 1.67
N VAL A 106 4.03 -3.35 0.67
CA VAL A 106 3.21 -2.53 -0.22
C VAL A 106 1.84 -3.18 -0.39
N ALA A 107 0.80 -2.36 -0.32
CA ALA A 107 -0.57 -2.79 -0.54
C ALA A 107 -1.17 -1.96 -1.65
N SER A 108 -1.95 -2.59 -2.51
CA SER A 108 -2.55 -1.92 -3.66
C SER A 108 -4.02 -2.28 -3.78
N ALA A 109 -4.77 -1.43 -4.47
CA ALA A 109 -6.21 -1.60 -4.63
C ALA A 109 -6.57 -2.87 -5.41
N ASN A 110 -5.72 -3.29 -6.34
CA ASN A 110 -5.98 -4.48 -7.15
C ASN A 110 -4.67 -5.02 -7.74
N GLU A 111 -4.79 -6.15 -8.38
CA GLU A 111 -3.64 -6.87 -8.94
C GLU A 111 -2.91 -6.06 -10.02
N ALA A 112 -3.66 -5.46 -10.93
CA ALA A 112 -3.08 -4.71 -12.04
C ALA A 112 -2.25 -3.53 -11.52
N LEU A 113 -2.78 -2.82 -10.53
CA LEU A 113 -2.08 -1.70 -9.92
C LEU A 113 -0.87 -2.17 -9.14
N HIS A 114 -1.02 -3.31 -8.45
CA HIS A 114 0.07 -3.88 -7.65
C HIS A 114 1.27 -4.25 -8.53
N GLU A 115 1.02 -4.85 -9.68
CA GLU A 115 2.06 -5.19 -10.63
C GLU A 115 2.85 -3.95 -11.07
N GLN A 116 2.14 -2.86 -11.37
CA GLN A 116 2.77 -1.61 -11.76
C GLN A 116 3.61 -1.04 -10.62
N ALA A 117 3.10 -1.13 -9.39
CA ALA A 117 3.84 -0.64 -8.22
C ALA A 117 5.10 -1.46 -7.98
N LEU A 118 5.00 -2.78 -8.07
CA LEU A 118 6.17 -3.64 -7.88
C LEU A 118 7.26 -3.39 -8.90
N GLU A 119 6.87 -3.12 -10.14
CA GLU A 119 7.84 -2.78 -11.18
C GLU A 119 8.70 -1.59 -10.80
N LYS A 120 8.10 -0.59 -10.17
CA LYS A 120 8.83 0.61 -9.76
C LYS A 120 9.67 0.38 -8.52
N LEU A 121 9.30 -0.58 -7.69
CA LEU A 121 9.99 -0.87 -6.43
C LEU A 121 11.11 -1.90 -6.56
N ARG A 122 11.24 -2.54 -7.69
CA ARG A 122 12.29 -3.53 -7.95
C ARG A 122 13.59 -2.92 -8.37
#